data_b6a94bb3b3a18b6ed7ed99393e6e491a
#
_entry.id   b6a94bb3b3a18b6ed7ed99393e6e491a
#
_cell.length_a   1.000
_cell.length_b   1.000
_cell.length_c   1.000
_cell.angle_alpha   90.00
_cell.angle_beta   90.00
_cell.angle_gamma   90.00
#
_symmetry.space_group_name_H-M   'P 1'
#
loop_
_entity.id
_entity.type
_entity.pdbx_description
1 polymer ?
#
loop_
_entity_poly.entity_id
_entity_poly.type
_entity_poly.pdbx_seq_one_letter_code
_entity_poly.pdbx_strand_id
1 'polypeptide(L)'
;MFIQLYFNLKELDSMEHEKNNNWSSQLGFLLAAAGSSIGLGNIWRFPYMTGTNGGGAFVLIYLLVVLLIGVPLTMAEIGLGRAAGGNPVKAFSKLAPVKGKFTMYVATMLILVGITLLCTHNPLGALVVGIIGVMFILWGWKTVGIFCGIVPIILLSYYGVIGGWTLIYIVDSIRGINAFTTIKGADQVMQPILHASGSWKWGVVAAQLLFMAACLGISLAGVRKGIERWSKMLMPLLFVLMCVLIARGLTLPGASKGLQFFLEPDFSKLTAGSVIAAVGQAFFTLSLGMGIMLTYGSYLDRKTDIGKATLGVIGLDTLAAVMAGVAIFPAVFAMGFAPSSGPDLTFKVLPAAFNMIPGSMGVIWNVLFFMMLSIAALTSAISLIEPPASILEGELRMSRKWAVITVTGVCTVIGVFCALSMADWENLPSIGHAVAKVWYGKAPGSFFEMLDSFCCNWILPMLGLATTIYVGWIWGSRYALKELREGASESIDNSIWLLLAGFKAKDGGKDRRYLLTPGILWGVALRWICPLLVLLAFFNCIGVIKF
;
A
#
# COMPACT_ATOMS: atom_id res chain seq x y z
N MET A 1 5.62 39.29 32.48
CA MET A 1 5.62 37.99 33.15
C MET A 1 4.60 37.01 32.57
N PHE A 2 3.30 37.32 32.48
CA PHE A 2 2.28 36.42 31.91
C PHE A 2 2.48 36.09 30.41
N ILE A 3 2.88 37.05 29.59
CA ILE A 3 3.11 36.84 28.15
C ILE A 3 4.33 35.91 27.92
N GLN A 4 5.38 36.08 28.72
CA GLN A 4 6.59 35.25 28.65
C GLN A 4 6.31 33.81 29.14
N LEU A 5 5.45 33.66 30.15
CA LEU A 5 5.00 32.37 30.64
C LEU A 5 4.12 31.63 29.57
N TYR A 6 3.25 32.39 28.89
CA TYR A 6 2.45 31.86 27.79
C TYR A 6 3.29 31.39 26.58
N PHE A 7 4.33 32.17 26.21
CA PHE A 7 5.26 31.78 25.16
C PHE A 7 6.09 30.56 25.56
N ASN A 8 6.58 30.51 26.80
CA ASN A 8 7.33 29.35 27.32
C ASN A 8 6.46 28.08 27.43
N LEU A 9 5.19 28.20 27.84
CA LEU A 9 4.24 27.07 27.85
C LEU A 9 3.92 26.59 26.44
N LYS A 10 3.79 27.51 25.48
CA LYS A 10 3.54 27.17 24.09
C LYS A 10 4.77 26.55 23.41
N GLU A 11 5.96 26.97 23.80
CA GLU A 11 7.22 26.41 23.34
C GLU A 11 7.46 25.02 23.96
N LEU A 12 7.14 24.82 25.23
CA LEU A 12 7.15 23.52 25.92
C LEU A 12 6.12 22.56 25.31
N ASP A 13 4.90 23.03 25.03
CA ASP A 13 3.85 22.26 24.38
C ASP A 13 4.27 21.87 22.94
N SER A 14 4.92 22.76 22.20
CA SER A 14 5.46 22.46 20.87
C SER A 14 6.63 21.48 20.90
N MET A 15 7.51 21.58 21.88
CA MET A 15 8.63 20.64 22.08
C MET A 15 8.15 19.26 22.55
N GLU A 16 7.10 19.20 23.36
CA GLU A 16 6.48 17.95 23.79
C GLU A 16 5.70 17.29 22.65
N HIS A 17 5.06 18.10 21.80
CA HIS A 17 4.41 17.66 20.56
C HIS A 17 5.41 17.13 19.53
N GLU A 18 6.54 17.80 19.30
CA GLU A 18 7.65 17.31 18.45
C GLU A 18 8.25 16.00 18.97
N LYS A 19 8.44 15.89 20.29
CA LYS A 19 8.97 14.68 20.92
C LYS A 19 8.03 13.48 20.83
N ASN A 20 6.73 13.71 20.83
CA ASN A 20 5.72 12.63 20.73
C ASN A 20 5.48 12.13 19.30
N ASN A 21 5.86 12.91 18.28
CA ASN A 21 5.68 12.54 16.87
C ASN A 21 6.90 11.84 16.25
N ASN A 22 8.07 11.83 16.94
CA ASN A 22 9.25 11.15 16.43
C ASN A 22 9.27 9.68 16.87
N TRP A 23 9.83 8.82 16.02
CA TRP A 23 10.06 7.41 16.34
C TRP A 23 10.93 7.25 17.57
N SER A 24 10.59 6.28 18.44
CA SER A 24 11.43 6.03 19.64
C SER A 24 12.71 5.28 19.31
N SER A 25 12.74 4.54 18.19
CA SER A 25 13.86 3.73 17.75
C SER A 25 13.80 3.42 16.25
N GLN A 26 14.94 3.10 15.64
CA GLN A 26 15.03 2.63 14.26
C GLN A 26 14.20 1.34 14.04
N LEU A 27 14.22 0.42 15.02
CA LEU A 27 13.40 -0.79 14.98
C LEU A 27 11.90 -0.44 15.01
N GLY A 28 11.49 0.58 15.77
CA GLY A 28 10.11 1.06 15.81
C GLY A 28 9.64 1.58 14.46
N PHE A 29 10.44 2.40 13.82
CA PHE A 29 10.20 2.83 12.44
C PHE A 29 10.11 1.65 11.47
N LEU A 30 11.11 0.75 11.51
CA LEU A 30 11.18 -0.41 10.63
C LEU A 30 9.90 -1.27 10.73
N LEU A 31 9.48 -1.60 11.94
CA LEU A 31 8.29 -2.44 12.17
C LEU A 31 6.98 -1.70 11.84
N ALA A 32 6.91 -0.39 12.05
CA ALA A 32 5.75 0.40 11.66
C ALA A 32 5.65 0.56 10.14
N ALA A 33 6.75 0.86 9.46
CA ALA A 33 6.78 0.97 8.00
C ALA A 33 6.55 -0.39 7.32
N ALA A 34 7.18 -1.46 7.84
CA ALA A 34 6.89 -2.82 7.40
C ALA A 34 5.43 -3.21 7.67
N GLY A 35 4.87 -2.86 8.85
CA GLY A 35 3.46 -3.11 9.16
C GLY A 35 2.48 -2.33 8.29
N SER A 36 2.90 -1.17 7.76
CA SER A 36 2.14 -0.47 6.74
C SER A 36 2.14 -1.21 5.40
N SER A 37 3.30 -1.73 5.00
CA SER A 37 3.46 -2.46 3.74
C SER A 37 2.86 -3.86 3.82
N ILE A 38 3.12 -4.60 4.91
CA ILE A 38 2.61 -5.96 5.12
C ILE A 38 1.13 -5.91 5.53
N GLY A 39 0.25 -6.11 4.57
CA GLY A 39 -1.18 -6.01 4.75
C GLY A 39 -1.95 -7.03 3.91
N LEU A 40 -3.18 -6.67 3.56
CA LEU A 40 -3.99 -7.44 2.60
C LEU A 40 -3.29 -7.59 1.25
N GLY A 41 -2.37 -6.68 0.91
CA GLY A 41 -1.56 -6.74 -0.29
C GLY A 41 -0.72 -8.01 -0.42
N ASN A 42 -0.11 -8.46 0.68
CA ASN A 42 0.76 -9.64 0.71
C ASN A 42 0.01 -10.94 0.93
N ILE A 43 -1.03 -10.93 1.78
CA ILE A 43 -1.68 -12.16 2.23
C ILE A 43 -2.92 -12.48 1.40
N TRP A 44 -3.59 -11.45 0.88
CA TRP A 44 -4.78 -11.58 0.05
C TRP A 44 -4.49 -11.38 -1.44
N ARG A 45 -3.98 -10.18 -1.81
CA ARG A 45 -3.83 -9.80 -3.21
C ARG A 45 -2.70 -10.53 -3.92
N PHE A 46 -1.53 -10.63 -3.32
CA PHE A 46 -0.36 -11.26 -3.94
C PHE A 46 -0.58 -12.74 -4.29
N PRO A 47 -1.17 -13.61 -3.42
CA PRO A 47 -1.45 -14.99 -3.80
C PRO A 47 -2.41 -15.11 -4.99
N TYR A 48 -3.52 -14.37 -5.01
CA TYR A 48 -4.42 -14.49 -6.16
C TYR A 48 -3.82 -13.90 -7.44
N MET A 49 -3.06 -12.81 -7.37
CA MET A 49 -2.32 -12.27 -8.51
C MET A 49 -1.30 -13.28 -9.03
N THR A 50 -0.59 -13.97 -8.15
CA THR A 50 0.33 -15.06 -8.50
C THR A 50 -0.42 -16.21 -9.17
N GLY A 51 -1.55 -16.61 -8.60
CA GLY A 51 -2.38 -17.68 -9.13
C GLY A 51 -2.92 -17.41 -10.54
N THR A 52 -3.28 -16.17 -10.85
CA THR A 52 -3.86 -15.77 -12.14
C THR A 52 -2.81 -15.40 -13.19
N ASN A 53 -1.55 -15.12 -12.79
CA ASN A 53 -0.50 -14.58 -13.68
C ASN A 53 0.68 -15.53 -13.91
N GLY A 54 0.54 -16.84 -13.69
CA GLY A 54 1.56 -17.81 -14.08
C GLY A 54 2.47 -18.30 -12.94
N GLY A 55 2.05 -18.18 -11.68
CA GLY A 55 2.75 -18.79 -10.56
C GLY A 55 4.15 -18.23 -10.32
N GLY A 56 5.17 -19.13 -10.23
CA GLY A 56 6.56 -18.76 -9.93
C GLY A 56 7.19 -17.76 -10.88
N ALA A 57 6.80 -17.76 -12.15
CA ALA A 57 7.30 -16.78 -13.11
C ALA A 57 6.82 -15.36 -12.76
N PHE A 58 5.56 -15.19 -12.36
CA PHE A 58 5.04 -13.93 -11.85
C PHE A 58 5.77 -13.46 -10.59
N VAL A 59 6.08 -14.38 -9.66
CA VAL A 59 6.85 -14.07 -8.45
C VAL A 59 8.20 -13.46 -8.80
N LEU A 60 8.93 -14.04 -9.77
CA LEU A 60 10.24 -13.49 -10.21
C LEU A 60 10.10 -12.09 -10.82
N ILE A 61 9.10 -11.87 -11.67
CA ILE A 61 8.84 -10.52 -12.24
C ILE A 61 8.48 -9.53 -11.14
N TYR A 62 7.63 -9.92 -10.18
CA TYR A 62 7.30 -9.09 -9.02
C TYR A 62 8.55 -8.71 -8.22
N LEU A 63 9.44 -9.66 -7.91
CA LEU A 63 10.70 -9.40 -7.20
C LEU A 63 11.60 -8.42 -7.97
N LEU A 64 11.67 -8.58 -9.29
CA LEU A 64 12.41 -7.65 -10.15
C LEU A 64 11.81 -6.24 -10.12
N VAL A 65 10.50 -6.11 -10.18
CA VAL A 65 9.79 -4.83 -10.08
C VAL A 65 10.00 -4.18 -8.71
N VAL A 66 9.92 -4.96 -7.63
CA VAL A 66 10.21 -4.47 -6.27
C VAL A 66 11.63 -3.90 -6.20
N LEU A 67 12.61 -4.58 -6.81
CA LEU A 67 14.00 -4.11 -6.85
C LEU A 67 14.16 -2.83 -7.69
N LEU A 68 13.57 -2.79 -8.89
CA LEU A 68 13.76 -1.71 -9.87
C LEU A 68 12.92 -0.46 -9.60
N ILE A 69 11.74 -0.63 -9.04
CA ILE A 69 10.79 0.48 -8.75
C ILE A 69 10.62 0.63 -7.24
N GLY A 70 10.33 -0.46 -6.54
CA GLY A 70 9.99 -0.45 -5.10
C GLY A 70 11.10 0.19 -4.27
N VAL A 71 12.32 -0.32 -4.37
CA VAL A 71 13.47 0.20 -3.60
C VAL A 71 13.74 1.68 -3.90
N PRO A 72 13.93 2.11 -5.17
CA PRO A 72 14.22 3.51 -5.45
C PRO A 72 13.11 4.47 -5.01
N LEU A 73 11.85 4.11 -5.21
CA LEU A 73 10.74 4.99 -4.91
C LEU A 73 10.46 5.07 -3.40
N THR A 74 10.55 3.96 -2.65
CA THR A 74 10.44 3.98 -1.18
C THR A 74 11.54 4.84 -0.56
N MET A 75 12.80 4.70 -1.02
CA MET A 75 13.89 5.57 -0.58
C MET A 75 13.61 7.04 -0.89
N ALA A 76 13.02 7.33 -2.05
CA ALA A 76 12.69 8.67 -2.46
C ALA A 76 11.59 9.28 -1.57
N GLU A 77 10.53 8.54 -1.26
CA GLU A 77 9.45 8.99 -0.39
C GLU A 77 9.93 9.24 1.04
N ILE A 78 10.68 8.30 1.63
CA ILE A 78 11.23 8.45 2.98
C ILE A 78 12.21 9.64 3.03
N GLY A 79 13.10 9.75 2.03
CA GLY A 79 14.07 10.85 1.93
C GLY A 79 13.39 12.21 1.76
N LEU A 80 12.36 12.29 0.92
CA LEU A 80 11.55 13.49 0.72
C LEU A 80 10.87 13.93 2.02
N GLY A 81 10.28 12.97 2.74
CA GLY A 81 9.64 13.20 4.04
C GLY A 81 10.61 13.75 5.07
N ARG A 82 11.77 13.10 5.24
CA ARG A 82 12.81 13.53 6.19
C ARG A 82 13.37 14.91 5.87
N ALA A 83 13.67 15.17 4.60
CA ALA A 83 14.17 16.47 4.16
C ALA A 83 13.18 17.62 4.38
N ALA A 84 11.89 17.35 4.20
CA ALA A 84 10.83 18.35 4.39
C ALA A 84 10.52 18.62 5.87
N GLY A 85 10.59 17.59 6.71
CA GLY A 85 10.25 17.65 8.14
C GLY A 85 8.81 18.10 8.36
N GLY A 86 7.83 17.44 7.70
CA GLY A 86 6.42 17.78 7.83
C GLY A 86 5.50 16.96 6.91
N ASN A 87 4.24 17.38 6.81
CA ASN A 87 3.22 16.68 6.05
C ASN A 87 3.52 16.60 4.52
N PRO A 88 2.82 15.76 3.76
CA PRO A 88 3.04 15.62 2.32
C PRO A 88 2.91 16.92 1.53
N VAL A 89 1.96 17.79 1.87
CA VAL A 89 1.77 19.09 1.17
C VAL A 89 3.00 19.96 1.34
N LYS A 90 3.53 20.04 2.57
CA LYS A 90 4.76 20.77 2.88
C LYS A 90 5.97 20.18 2.14
N ALA A 91 6.05 18.85 2.03
CA ALA A 91 7.15 18.17 1.35
C ALA A 91 7.26 18.56 -0.11
N PHE A 92 6.16 18.51 -0.84
CA PHE A 92 6.13 18.88 -2.26
C PHE A 92 6.18 20.40 -2.51
N SER A 93 5.93 21.25 -1.51
CA SER A 93 5.99 22.70 -1.68
C SER A 93 7.35 23.30 -1.30
N LYS A 94 8.01 22.75 -0.27
CA LYS A 94 9.22 23.35 0.33
C LYS A 94 10.49 23.08 -0.49
N LEU A 95 10.59 21.88 -1.08
CA LEU A 95 11.81 21.39 -1.70
C LEU A 95 11.86 21.60 -3.23
N ALA A 96 10.94 22.36 -3.81
CA ALA A 96 10.93 22.68 -5.22
C ALA A 96 11.88 23.87 -5.53
N PRO A 97 13.09 23.66 -6.04
CA PRO A 97 14.02 24.76 -6.33
C PRO A 97 13.62 25.58 -7.56
N VAL A 98 12.79 25.04 -8.45
CA VAL A 98 12.36 25.67 -9.70
C VAL A 98 10.86 25.92 -9.68
N LYS A 99 10.46 27.18 -9.48
CA LYS A 99 9.06 27.61 -9.61
C LYS A 99 8.76 28.00 -11.06
N GLY A 100 7.66 27.55 -11.62
CA GLY A 100 7.00 28.14 -12.77
C GLY A 100 7.01 27.31 -14.05
N LYS A 101 8.09 27.26 -14.83
CA LYS A 101 8.06 26.70 -16.20
C LYS A 101 7.69 25.22 -16.25
N PHE A 102 8.32 24.36 -15.45
CA PHE A 102 8.06 22.92 -15.48
C PHE A 102 6.66 22.58 -14.93
N THR A 103 6.21 23.28 -13.90
CA THR A 103 4.84 23.13 -13.36
C THR A 103 3.81 23.47 -14.43
N MET A 104 4.04 24.52 -15.21
CA MET A 104 3.18 24.88 -16.35
C MET A 104 3.19 23.82 -17.44
N TYR A 105 4.35 23.22 -17.77
CA TYR A 105 4.41 22.12 -18.73
C TYR A 105 3.59 20.92 -18.26
N VAL A 106 3.72 20.51 -16.99
CA VAL A 106 2.93 19.40 -16.42
C VAL A 106 1.44 19.73 -16.47
N ALA A 107 1.04 20.93 -16.07
CA ALA A 107 -0.36 21.38 -16.12
C ALA A 107 -0.91 21.36 -17.55
N THR A 108 -0.15 21.89 -18.52
CA THR A 108 -0.53 21.91 -19.94
C THR A 108 -0.66 20.49 -20.49
N MET A 109 0.27 19.60 -20.17
CA MET A 109 0.21 18.19 -20.57
C MET A 109 -1.03 17.48 -20.00
N LEU A 110 -1.35 17.71 -18.72
CA LEU A 110 -2.57 17.15 -18.11
C LEU A 110 -3.83 17.67 -18.79
N ILE A 111 -3.91 18.96 -19.12
CA ILE A 111 -5.04 19.53 -19.84
C ILE A 111 -5.16 18.93 -21.24
N LEU A 112 -4.05 18.77 -21.97
CA LEU A 112 -4.05 18.14 -23.29
C LEU A 112 -4.49 16.67 -23.21
N VAL A 113 -4.05 15.91 -22.21
CA VAL A 113 -4.53 14.55 -21.95
C VAL A 113 -6.03 14.55 -21.65
N GLY A 114 -6.51 15.51 -20.85
CA GLY A 114 -7.94 15.69 -20.59
C GLY A 114 -8.74 15.92 -21.89
N ILE A 115 -8.25 16.80 -22.77
CA ILE A 115 -8.86 17.06 -24.07
C ILE A 115 -8.86 15.81 -24.94
N THR A 116 -7.76 15.04 -24.97
CA THR A 116 -7.67 13.79 -25.73
C THR A 116 -8.68 12.76 -25.21
N LEU A 117 -8.83 12.61 -23.89
CA LEU A 117 -9.83 11.75 -23.28
C LEU A 117 -11.26 12.17 -23.61
N LEU A 118 -11.51 13.47 -23.74
CA LEU A 118 -12.81 13.99 -24.20
C LEU A 118 -13.11 13.55 -25.64
N CYS A 119 -12.11 13.63 -26.52
CA CYS A 119 -12.22 13.23 -27.92
C CYS A 119 -12.39 11.71 -28.08
N THR A 120 -11.89 10.91 -27.14
CA THR A 120 -12.03 9.43 -27.14
C THR A 120 -13.27 8.94 -26.39
N HIS A 121 -14.28 9.79 -26.20
CA HIS A 121 -15.54 9.48 -25.52
C HIS A 121 -15.39 9.03 -24.05
N ASN A 122 -14.36 9.52 -23.35
CA ASN A 122 -14.22 9.36 -21.90
C ASN A 122 -14.38 10.69 -21.15
N PRO A 123 -15.60 11.25 -21.04
CA PRO A 123 -15.81 12.59 -20.48
C PRO A 123 -15.46 12.69 -18.99
N LEU A 124 -15.62 11.60 -18.25
CA LEU A 124 -15.30 11.60 -16.81
C LEU A 124 -13.79 11.58 -16.58
N GLY A 125 -13.04 10.77 -17.34
CA GLY A 125 -11.58 10.79 -17.31
C GLY A 125 -11.04 12.16 -17.70
N ALA A 126 -11.64 12.79 -18.74
CA ALA A 126 -11.32 14.15 -19.15
C ALA A 126 -11.56 15.17 -18.03
N LEU A 127 -12.70 15.07 -17.33
CA LEU A 127 -13.05 15.96 -16.23
C LEU A 127 -12.04 15.84 -15.08
N VAL A 128 -11.72 14.63 -14.65
CA VAL A 128 -10.78 14.39 -13.53
C VAL A 128 -9.37 14.87 -13.87
N VAL A 129 -8.86 14.51 -15.05
CA VAL A 129 -7.52 14.93 -15.47
C VAL A 129 -7.47 16.45 -15.69
N GLY A 130 -8.56 17.05 -16.21
CA GLY A 130 -8.72 18.48 -16.34
C GLY A 130 -8.70 19.20 -14.98
N ILE A 131 -9.44 18.69 -14.00
CA ILE A 131 -9.43 19.23 -12.62
C ILE A 131 -8.01 19.16 -12.03
N ILE A 132 -7.32 18.04 -12.18
CA ILE A 132 -5.93 17.88 -11.69
C ILE A 132 -5.02 18.91 -12.39
N GLY A 133 -5.18 19.10 -13.70
CA GLY A 133 -4.44 20.12 -14.46
C GLY A 133 -4.68 21.54 -13.92
N VAL A 134 -5.93 21.91 -13.66
CA VAL A 134 -6.28 23.20 -13.03
C VAL A 134 -5.68 23.31 -11.62
N MET A 135 -5.74 22.24 -10.81
CA MET A 135 -5.10 22.24 -9.49
C MET A 135 -3.58 22.45 -9.60
N PHE A 136 -2.92 21.89 -10.61
CA PHE A 136 -1.49 22.15 -10.85
C PHE A 136 -1.21 23.61 -11.24
N ILE A 137 -2.10 24.27 -11.99
CA ILE A 137 -1.98 25.69 -12.27
C ILE A 137 -2.10 26.52 -10.99
N LEU A 138 -3.08 26.22 -10.15
CA LEU A 138 -3.38 26.99 -8.95
C LEU A 138 -2.38 26.74 -7.81
N TRP A 139 -2.02 25.49 -7.57
CA TRP A 139 -1.27 25.08 -6.38
C TRP A 139 0.08 24.42 -6.68
N GLY A 140 0.41 24.21 -7.95
CA GLY A 140 1.66 23.58 -8.35
C GLY A 140 1.83 22.18 -7.75
N TRP A 141 3.02 21.88 -7.29
CA TRP A 141 3.37 20.58 -6.71
C TRP A 141 2.68 20.27 -5.37
N LYS A 142 2.09 21.26 -4.70
CA LYS A 142 1.21 21.02 -3.53
C LYS A 142 0.06 20.08 -3.87
N THR A 143 -0.40 20.08 -5.11
CA THR A 143 -1.44 19.18 -5.62
C THR A 143 -1.11 17.72 -5.35
N VAL A 144 0.14 17.29 -5.62
CA VAL A 144 0.58 15.91 -5.33
C VAL A 144 0.48 15.61 -3.84
N GLY A 145 0.93 16.54 -2.99
CA GLY A 145 0.83 16.40 -1.54
C GLY A 145 -0.62 16.30 -1.03
N ILE A 146 -1.55 17.03 -1.63
CA ILE A 146 -2.99 16.97 -1.30
C ILE A 146 -3.54 15.58 -1.67
N PHE A 147 -3.21 15.05 -2.85
CA PHE A 147 -3.63 13.72 -3.26
C PHE A 147 -3.01 12.61 -2.40
N CYS A 148 -1.78 12.78 -1.89
CA CYS A 148 -1.20 11.90 -0.87
C CYS A 148 -2.02 11.85 0.44
N GLY A 149 -2.88 12.80 0.69
CA GLY A 149 -3.86 12.75 1.79
C GLY A 149 -5.22 12.20 1.39
N ILE A 150 -5.70 12.49 0.17
CA ILE A 150 -7.02 12.05 -0.30
C ILE A 150 -7.04 10.54 -0.57
N VAL A 151 -6.00 10.02 -1.21
CA VAL A 151 -5.94 8.60 -1.60
C VAL A 151 -6.00 7.64 -0.41
N PRO A 152 -5.26 7.85 0.69
CA PRO A 152 -5.42 7.03 1.88
C PRO A 152 -6.85 7.05 2.47
N ILE A 153 -7.56 8.17 2.38
CA ILE A 153 -8.96 8.25 2.83
C ILE A 153 -9.85 7.32 2.00
N ILE A 154 -9.72 7.38 0.67
CA ILE A 154 -10.50 6.53 -0.23
C ILE A 154 -10.14 5.05 0.00
N LEU A 155 -8.84 4.74 0.07
CA LEU A 155 -8.36 3.37 0.32
C LEU A 155 -8.89 2.83 1.65
N LEU A 156 -8.72 3.57 2.74
CA LEU A 156 -9.14 3.13 4.07
C LEU A 156 -10.65 2.93 4.17
N SER A 157 -11.43 3.66 3.39
CA SER A 157 -12.88 3.54 3.38
C SER A 157 -13.33 2.13 2.99
N TYR A 158 -12.87 1.59 1.86
CA TYR A 158 -13.22 0.22 1.47
C TYR A 158 -12.36 -0.84 2.15
N TYR A 159 -11.13 -0.52 2.50
CA TYR A 159 -10.25 -1.40 3.27
C TYR A 159 -10.81 -1.75 4.64
N GLY A 160 -11.52 -0.81 5.27
CA GLY A 160 -12.23 -1.03 6.52
C GLY A 160 -13.35 -2.07 6.41
N VAL A 161 -14.01 -2.20 5.25
CA VAL A 161 -15.02 -3.25 4.98
C VAL A 161 -14.36 -4.62 4.96
N ILE A 162 -13.23 -4.75 4.24
CA ILE A 162 -12.46 -6.01 4.18
C ILE A 162 -11.92 -6.37 5.58
N GLY A 163 -11.42 -5.38 6.33
CA GLY A 163 -11.04 -5.57 7.73
C GLY A 163 -12.20 -6.08 8.59
N GLY A 164 -13.41 -5.56 8.37
CA GLY A 164 -14.64 -6.06 9.00
C GLY A 164 -14.95 -7.53 8.63
N TRP A 165 -14.80 -7.91 7.36
CA TRP A 165 -14.96 -9.31 6.96
C TRP A 165 -14.05 -10.27 7.72
N THR A 166 -12.79 -9.89 7.95
CA THR A 166 -11.87 -10.76 8.71
C THR A 166 -12.39 -11.06 10.12
N LEU A 167 -13.03 -10.08 10.78
CA LEU A 167 -13.64 -10.25 12.09
C LEU A 167 -14.87 -11.17 12.03
N ILE A 168 -15.71 -11.02 11.01
CA ILE A 168 -16.86 -11.91 10.80
C ILE A 168 -16.39 -13.35 10.62
N TYR A 169 -15.38 -13.58 9.76
CA TYR A 169 -14.85 -14.91 9.50
C TYR A 169 -14.26 -15.58 10.76
N ILE A 170 -13.63 -14.83 11.66
CA ILE A 170 -13.16 -15.35 12.95
C ILE A 170 -14.35 -15.85 13.78
N VAL A 171 -15.38 -15.02 13.94
CA VAL A 171 -16.57 -15.34 14.75
C VAL A 171 -17.33 -16.51 14.14
N ASP A 172 -17.55 -16.50 12.83
CA ASP A 172 -18.33 -17.55 12.14
C ASP A 172 -17.57 -18.88 12.09
N SER A 173 -16.24 -18.85 12.04
CA SER A 173 -15.43 -20.06 12.18
C SER A 173 -15.61 -20.69 13.57
N ILE A 174 -15.59 -19.89 14.64
CA ILE A 174 -15.81 -20.37 16.03
C ILE A 174 -17.23 -20.93 16.19
N ARG A 175 -18.22 -20.33 15.53
CA ARG A 175 -19.63 -20.77 15.57
C ARG A 175 -19.92 -21.96 14.66
N GLY A 176 -18.95 -22.40 13.84
CA GLY A 176 -19.13 -23.48 12.88
C GLY A 176 -19.97 -23.11 11.66
N ILE A 177 -20.25 -21.82 11.43
CA ILE A 177 -21.03 -21.33 10.26
C ILE A 177 -20.22 -21.53 8.99
N ASN A 178 -18.90 -21.36 9.05
CA ASN A 178 -17.96 -21.53 7.93
C ASN A 178 -17.57 -23.02 7.70
N ALA A 179 -18.40 -23.98 8.08
CA ALA A 179 -18.09 -25.42 7.99
C ALA A 179 -18.28 -26.00 6.58
N PHE A 180 -18.25 -25.20 5.53
CA PHE A 180 -18.34 -25.66 4.14
C PHE A 180 -17.01 -26.24 3.65
N THR A 181 -17.08 -27.29 2.83
CA THR A 181 -15.92 -27.98 2.23
C THR A 181 -15.88 -27.90 0.70
N THR A 182 -16.83 -27.21 0.10
CA THR A 182 -16.94 -27.03 -1.37
C THR A 182 -17.14 -25.56 -1.72
N ILE A 183 -16.77 -25.18 -2.95
CA ILE A 183 -16.99 -23.79 -3.44
C ILE A 183 -18.47 -23.44 -3.45
N LYS A 184 -19.36 -24.39 -3.85
CA LYS A 184 -20.82 -24.17 -3.82
C LYS A 184 -21.33 -23.90 -2.40
N GLY A 185 -20.83 -24.66 -1.42
CA GLY A 185 -21.14 -24.41 0.00
C GLY A 185 -20.58 -23.07 0.48
N ALA A 186 -19.36 -22.70 0.06
CA ALA A 186 -18.78 -21.39 0.32
C ALA A 186 -19.65 -20.26 -0.24
N ASP A 187 -20.13 -20.39 -1.48
CA ASP A 187 -20.98 -19.38 -2.10
C ASP A 187 -22.30 -19.18 -1.32
N GLN A 188 -22.94 -20.27 -0.87
CA GLN A 188 -24.17 -20.16 -0.09
C GLN A 188 -24.01 -19.41 1.23
N VAL A 189 -22.88 -19.62 1.93
CA VAL A 189 -22.61 -19.04 3.24
C VAL A 189 -21.96 -17.67 3.12
N MET A 190 -21.04 -17.49 2.17
CA MET A 190 -20.17 -16.31 2.09
C MET A 190 -20.69 -15.22 1.16
N GLN A 191 -21.45 -15.55 0.11
CA GLN A 191 -22.05 -14.55 -0.77
C GLN A 191 -22.90 -13.52 0.00
N PRO A 192 -23.77 -13.91 0.94
CA PRO A 192 -24.51 -12.94 1.75
C PRO A 192 -23.62 -12.01 2.56
N ILE A 193 -22.48 -12.49 3.06
CA ILE A 193 -21.51 -11.69 3.83
C ILE A 193 -20.75 -10.75 2.89
N LEU A 194 -20.15 -11.29 1.83
CA LEU A 194 -19.33 -10.53 0.89
C LEU A 194 -20.13 -9.47 0.14
N HIS A 195 -21.41 -9.73 -0.14
CA HIS A 195 -22.33 -8.77 -0.77
C HIS A 195 -23.21 -8.01 0.23
N ALA A 196 -22.97 -8.15 1.52
CA ALA A 196 -23.76 -7.49 2.58
C ALA A 196 -25.28 -7.62 2.36
N SER A 197 -25.77 -8.80 1.91
CA SER A 197 -27.16 -9.02 1.53
C SER A 197 -27.99 -9.62 2.66
N GLY A 198 -29.31 -9.40 2.63
CA GLY A 198 -30.25 -9.97 3.60
C GLY A 198 -29.93 -9.57 5.05
N SER A 199 -29.90 -10.54 5.94
CA SER A 199 -29.60 -10.34 7.37
C SER A 199 -28.15 -9.88 7.65
N TRP A 200 -27.23 -10.11 6.72
CA TRP A 200 -25.82 -9.72 6.85
C TRP A 200 -25.53 -8.26 6.55
N LYS A 201 -26.47 -7.52 5.95
CA LYS A 201 -26.30 -6.09 5.62
C LYS A 201 -25.77 -5.28 6.80
N TRP A 202 -26.43 -5.37 7.94
CA TRP A 202 -26.02 -4.66 9.15
C TRP A 202 -24.88 -5.35 9.91
N GLY A 203 -24.71 -6.65 9.73
CA GLY A 203 -23.58 -7.41 10.29
C GLY A 203 -22.24 -6.94 9.72
N VAL A 204 -22.15 -6.73 8.40
CA VAL A 204 -20.95 -6.21 7.74
C VAL A 204 -20.67 -4.78 8.17
N VAL A 205 -21.69 -3.92 8.25
CA VAL A 205 -21.54 -2.54 8.76
C VAL A 205 -21.03 -2.54 10.21
N ALA A 206 -21.61 -3.36 11.08
CA ALA A 206 -21.18 -3.45 12.48
C ALA A 206 -19.73 -3.92 12.62
N ALA A 207 -19.31 -4.92 11.83
CA ALA A 207 -17.95 -5.42 11.82
C ALA A 207 -16.95 -4.37 11.29
N GLN A 208 -17.33 -3.63 10.24
CA GLN A 208 -16.53 -2.49 9.75
C GLN A 208 -16.40 -1.41 10.83
N LEU A 209 -17.48 -1.03 11.51
CA LEU A 209 -17.46 -0.05 12.60
C LEU A 209 -16.52 -0.49 13.73
N LEU A 210 -16.56 -1.77 14.10
CA LEU A 210 -15.66 -2.34 15.12
C LEU A 210 -14.20 -2.25 14.68
N PHE A 211 -13.90 -2.62 13.43
CA PHE A 211 -12.55 -2.54 12.87
C PHE A 211 -12.06 -1.07 12.85
N MET A 212 -12.87 -0.13 12.38
CA MET A 212 -12.53 1.29 12.34
C MET A 212 -12.39 1.90 13.74
N ALA A 213 -13.17 1.44 14.73
CA ALA A 213 -13.00 1.83 16.12
C ALA A 213 -11.65 1.38 16.71
N ALA A 214 -11.19 0.17 16.35
CA ALA A 214 -9.84 -0.29 16.72
C ALA A 214 -8.76 0.59 16.08
N CYS A 215 -8.88 0.91 14.78
CA CYS A 215 -7.98 1.83 14.09
C CYS A 215 -7.94 3.21 14.76
N LEU A 216 -9.12 3.77 15.08
CA LEU A 216 -9.26 5.05 15.78
C LEU A 216 -8.55 5.02 17.13
N GLY A 217 -8.82 4.00 17.96
CA GLY A 217 -8.23 3.86 19.30
C GLY A 217 -6.70 3.84 19.28
N ILE A 218 -6.11 3.09 18.34
CA ILE A 218 -4.65 3.03 18.18
C ILE A 218 -4.09 4.37 17.69
N SER A 219 -4.72 4.99 16.67
CA SER A 219 -4.21 6.23 16.05
C SER A 219 -4.34 7.43 16.98
N LEU A 220 -5.34 7.47 17.88
CA LEU A 220 -5.49 8.52 18.90
C LEU A 220 -4.34 8.54 19.91
N ALA A 221 -3.69 7.39 20.16
CA ALA A 221 -2.52 7.32 21.02
C ALA A 221 -1.24 7.91 20.38
N GLY A 222 -1.31 8.33 19.12
CA GLY A 222 -0.21 8.97 18.37
C GLY A 222 0.78 7.99 17.78
N VAL A 223 1.86 8.53 17.19
CA VAL A 223 2.85 7.72 16.47
C VAL A 223 3.58 6.76 17.42
N ARG A 224 4.17 7.28 18.49
CA ARG A 224 5.04 6.50 19.39
C ARG A 224 4.26 5.52 20.27
N LYS A 225 3.18 5.99 20.94
CA LYS A 225 2.42 5.16 21.89
C LYS A 225 1.34 4.31 21.18
N GLY A 226 0.87 4.73 20.02
CA GLY A 226 -0.09 4.03 19.18
C GLY A 226 0.62 3.18 18.12
N ILE A 227 0.93 3.77 16.98
CA ILE A 227 1.40 3.06 15.78
C ILE A 227 2.64 2.22 16.07
N GLU A 228 3.70 2.82 16.63
CA GLU A 228 4.97 2.12 16.90
C GLU A 228 4.80 0.96 17.88
N ARG A 229 4.10 1.22 19.01
CA ARG A 229 3.90 0.20 20.05
C ARG A 229 3.11 -1.00 19.53
N TRP A 230 2.02 -0.75 18.81
CA TRP A 230 1.19 -1.81 18.27
C TRP A 230 1.90 -2.56 17.15
N SER A 231 2.63 -1.89 16.26
CA SER A 231 3.43 -2.55 15.23
C SER A 231 4.52 -3.44 15.82
N LYS A 232 5.20 -3.00 16.88
CA LYS A 232 6.20 -3.82 17.61
C LYS A 232 5.62 -5.13 18.19
N MET A 233 4.34 -5.12 18.54
CA MET A 233 3.66 -6.30 19.09
C MET A 233 3.04 -7.17 17.99
N LEU A 234 2.33 -6.54 17.05
CA LEU A 234 1.52 -7.24 16.06
C LEU A 234 2.38 -7.85 14.93
N MET A 235 3.48 -7.19 14.52
CA MET A 235 4.31 -7.71 13.44
C MET A 235 5.01 -9.03 13.77
N PRO A 236 5.69 -9.19 14.92
CA PRO A 236 6.23 -10.51 15.29
C PRO A 236 5.14 -11.58 15.42
N LEU A 237 3.98 -11.24 15.99
CA LEU A 237 2.84 -12.16 16.09
C LEU A 237 2.37 -12.62 14.72
N LEU A 238 2.27 -11.70 13.74
CA LEU A 238 1.91 -12.03 12.37
C LEU A 238 2.89 -13.04 11.76
N PHE A 239 4.20 -12.82 11.88
CA PHE A 239 5.22 -13.76 11.38
C PHE A 239 5.16 -15.12 12.07
N VAL A 240 4.90 -15.18 13.38
CA VAL A 240 4.70 -16.44 14.10
C VAL A 240 3.49 -17.19 13.56
N LEU A 241 2.35 -16.51 13.37
CA LEU A 241 1.15 -17.11 12.77
C LEU A 241 1.41 -17.63 11.36
N MET A 242 2.16 -16.88 10.54
CA MET A 242 2.56 -17.32 9.20
C MET A 242 3.42 -18.60 9.26
N CYS A 243 4.41 -18.66 10.16
CA CYS A 243 5.23 -19.86 10.34
C CYS A 243 4.39 -21.08 10.74
N VAL A 244 3.41 -20.91 11.63
CA VAL A 244 2.49 -21.98 12.05
C VAL A 244 1.65 -22.47 10.87
N LEU A 245 1.10 -21.56 10.07
CA LEU A 245 0.32 -21.90 8.86
C LEU A 245 1.18 -22.59 7.80
N ILE A 246 2.41 -22.12 7.58
CA ILE A 246 3.37 -22.77 6.67
C ILE A 246 3.69 -24.19 7.14
N ALA A 247 4.06 -24.36 8.40
CA ALA A 247 4.40 -25.67 8.95
C ALA A 247 3.27 -26.68 8.72
N ARG A 248 2.02 -26.27 8.92
CA ARG A 248 0.86 -27.12 8.64
C ARG A 248 0.62 -27.33 7.15
N GLY A 249 0.67 -26.28 6.35
CA GLY A 249 0.47 -26.35 4.90
C GLY A 249 1.40 -27.35 4.24
N LEU A 250 2.67 -27.37 4.64
CA LEU A 250 3.69 -28.27 4.11
C LEU A 250 3.49 -29.75 4.50
N THR A 251 2.75 -30.04 5.58
CA THR A 251 2.44 -31.43 5.99
C THR A 251 1.21 -32.01 5.27
N LEU A 252 0.52 -31.25 4.45
CA LEU A 252 -0.67 -31.72 3.72
C LEU A 252 -0.26 -32.63 2.55
N PRO A 253 -1.02 -33.73 2.28
CA PRO A 253 -0.81 -34.56 1.11
C PRO A 253 -0.94 -33.76 -0.17
N GLY A 254 0.05 -33.81 -1.07
CA GLY A 254 0.03 -33.05 -2.31
C GLY A 254 0.52 -31.59 -2.21
N ALA A 255 1.00 -31.15 -1.04
CA ALA A 255 1.57 -29.82 -0.82
C ALA A 255 2.73 -29.49 -1.78
N SER A 256 3.50 -30.48 -2.20
CA SER A 256 4.62 -30.33 -3.15
C SER A 256 4.19 -29.71 -4.48
N LYS A 257 3.01 -30.05 -5.00
CA LYS A 257 2.47 -29.46 -6.23
C LYS A 257 2.22 -27.94 -6.09
N GLY A 258 1.72 -27.52 -4.92
CA GLY A 258 1.52 -26.10 -4.63
C GLY A 258 2.83 -25.34 -4.52
N LEU A 259 3.85 -25.93 -3.86
CA LEU A 259 5.19 -25.35 -3.81
C LEU A 259 5.83 -25.27 -5.19
N GLN A 260 5.72 -26.33 -5.99
CA GLN A 260 6.20 -26.37 -7.36
C GLN A 260 5.57 -25.24 -8.19
N PHE A 261 4.26 -25.12 -8.16
CA PHE A 261 3.55 -24.02 -8.84
C PHE A 261 4.05 -22.63 -8.43
N PHE A 262 4.33 -22.44 -7.13
CA PHE A 262 4.73 -21.13 -6.58
C PHE A 262 6.20 -20.80 -6.80
N LEU A 263 7.10 -21.80 -6.76
CA LEU A 263 8.55 -21.62 -6.79
C LEU A 263 9.17 -21.90 -8.16
N GLU A 264 8.59 -22.82 -8.96
CA GLU A 264 9.11 -23.13 -10.29
C GLU A 264 8.57 -22.14 -11.32
N PRO A 265 9.46 -21.37 -11.99
CA PRO A 265 9.03 -20.36 -12.96
C PRO A 265 8.69 -21.01 -14.31
N ASP A 266 7.44 -20.88 -14.72
CA ASP A 266 6.99 -21.23 -16.07
C ASP A 266 6.76 -19.94 -16.88
N PHE A 267 7.80 -19.52 -17.60
CA PHE A 267 7.75 -18.28 -18.39
C PHE A 267 6.78 -18.35 -19.57
N SER A 268 6.34 -19.55 -20.00
CA SER A 268 5.36 -19.68 -21.08
C SER A 268 3.99 -19.12 -20.72
N LYS A 269 3.70 -18.98 -19.42
CA LYS A 269 2.44 -18.42 -18.89
C LYS A 269 2.49 -16.92 -18.66
N LEU A 270 3.65 -16.29 -18.83
CA LEU A 270 3.77 -14.85 -18.68
C LEU A 270 3.20 -14.12 -19.89
N THR A 271 2.43 -13.09 -19.59
CA THR A 271 1.96 -12.11 -20.57
C THR A 271 2.51 -10.74 -20.24
N ALA A 272 2.46 -9.80 -21.16
CA ALA A 272 2.77 -8.42 -20.84
C ALA A 272 1.83 -7.85 -19.77
N GLY A 273 0.57 -8.32 -19.73
CA GLY A 273 -0.36 -8.04 -18.64
C GLY A 273 0.14 -8.49 -17.27
N SER A 274 0.84 -9.64 -17.18
CA SER A 274 1.43 -10.12 -15.94
C SER A 274 2.52 -9.18 -15.39
N VAL A 275 3.33 -8.59 -16.28
CA VAL A 275 4.36 -7.61 -15.87
C VAL A 275 3.70 -6.35 -15.28
N ILE A 276 2.63 -5.87 -15.91
CA ILE A 276 1.90 -4.69 -15.45
C ILE A 276 1.20 -4.98 -14.12
N ALA A 277 0.61 -6.17 -14.00
CA ALA A 277 0.02 -6.64 -12.75
C ALA A 277 1.06 -6.68 -11.61
N ALA A 278 2.31 -7.07 -11.90
CA ALA A 278 3.41 -7.05 -10.94
C ALA A 278 3.79 -5.61 -10.52
N VAL A 279 3.77 -4.64 -11.45
CA VAL A 279 3.98 -3.22 -11.11
C VAL A 279 2.86 -2.72 -10.18
N GLY A 280 1.60 -2.96 -10.53
CA GLY A 280 0.46 -2.59 -9.69
C GLY A 280 0.51 -3.26 -8.31
N GLN A 281 0.94 -4.53 -8.25
CA GLN A 281 1.13 -5.25 -6.99
C GLN A 281 2.22 -4.61 -6.14
N ALA A 282 3.36 -4.23 -6.72
CA ALA A 282 4.46 -3.60 -5.98
C ALA A 282 4.05 -2.22 -5.41
N PHE A 283 3.30 -1.40 -6.17
CA PHE A 283 2.77 -0.13 -5.66
C PHE A 283 1.84 -0.32 -4.48
N PHE A 284 0.94 -1.28 -4.58
CA PHE A 284 -0.04 -1.55 -3.54
C PHE A 284 0.62 -2.08 -2.26
N THR A 285 1.47 -3.12 -2.38
CA THR A 285 2.07 -3.78 -1.23
C THR A 285 3.07 -2.86 -0.49
N LEU A 286 3.88 -2.08 -1.20
CA LEU A 286 4.85 -1.17 -0.60
C LEU A 286 4.26 0.17 -0.15
N SER A 287 2.94 0.34 -0.24
CA SER A 287 2.23 1.59 0.12
C SER A 287 2.79 2.82 -0.61
N LEU A 288 3.21 2.66 -1.89
CA LEU A 288 3.80 3.73 -2.69
C LEU A 288 2.75 4.67 -3.27
N GLY A 289 3.06 5.96 -3.35
CA GLY A 289 2.14 6.98 -3.85
C GLY A 289 1.04 7.39 -2.85
N MET A 290 0.97 6.75 -1.68
CA MET A 290 -0.03 7.02 -0.65
C MET A 290 0.42 8.08 0.37
N GLY A 291 1.63 8.60 0.24
CA GLY A 291 2.20 9.55 1.19
C GLY A 291 2.56 8.97 2.57
N ILE A 292 2.39 7.65 2.78
CA ILE A 292 2.67 7.00 4.07
C ILE A 292 4.17 6.99 4.34
N MET A 293 4.97 6.47 3.40
CA MET A 293 6.43 6.43 3.57
C MET A 293 7.03 7.82 3.68
N LEU A 294 6.45 8.81 2.99
CA LEU A 294 6.81 10.21 3.11
C LEU A 294 6.50 10.75 4.51
N THR A 295 5.28 10.52 5.02
CA THR A 295 4.87 10.97 6.36
C THR A 295 5.71 10.29 7.44
N TYR A 296 5.93 8.99 7.34
CA TYR A 296 6.77 8.25 8.28
C TYR A 296 8.24 8.69 8.21
N GLY A 297 8.73 9.03 7.01
CA GLY A 297 10.04 9.62 6.79
C GLY A 297 10.21 10.97 7.49
N SER A 298 9.14 11.78 7.55
CA SER A 298 9.20 13.10 8.22
C SER A 298 9.42 13.02 9.74
N TYR A 299 9.16 11.86 10.35
CA TYR A 299 9.36 11.60 11.76
C TYR A 299 10.72 10.92 12.06
N LEU A 300 11.57 10.74 11.03
CA LEU A 300 12.89 10.12 11.19
C LEU A 300 13.95 11.12 11.66
N ASP A 301 14.82 10.64 12.56
CA ASP A 301 16.05 11.34 12.92
C ASP A 301 17.03 11.34 11.72
N ARG A 302 17.77 12.44 11.56
CA ARG A 302 18.81 12.61 10.53
C ARG A 302 19.95 11.58 10.65
N LYS A 303 20.14 10.97 11.83
CA LYS A 303 21.12 9.90 12.04
C LYS A 303 20.71 8.55 11.46
N THR A 304 19.46 8.39 11.03
CA THR A 304 18.95 7.13 10.48
C THR A 304 19.47 6.90 9.07
N ASP A 305 20.04 5.74 8.82
CA ASP A 305 20.41 5.27 7.48
C ASP A 305 19.13 4.87 6.70
N ILE A 306 18.68 5.75 5.79
CA ILE A 306 17.47 5.52 4.99
C ILE A 306 17.64 4.30 4.07
N GLY A 307 18.82 4.08 3.52
CA GLY A 307 19.09 2.94 2.64
C GLY A 307 18.85 1.61 3.35
N LYS A 308 19.47 1.43 4.52
CA LYS A 308 19.27 0.23 5.35
C LYS A 308 17.83 0.09 5.84
N ALA A 309 17.22 1.18 6.27
CA ALA A 309 15.85 1.18 6.72
C ALA A 309 14.89 0.76 5.59
N THR A 310 15.06 1.31 4.38
CA THR A 310 14.27 0.93 3.19
C THR A 310 14.45 -0.54 2.84
N LEU A 311 15.69 -1.02 2.76
CA LEU A 311 15.96 -2.43 2.47
C LEU A 311 15.35 -3.36 3.53
N GLY A 312 15.37 -2.95 4.80
CA GLY A 312 14.71 -3.68 5.88
C GLY A 312 13.19 -3.75 5.72
N VAL A 313 12.54 -2.62 5.40
CA VAL A 313 11.08 -2.57 5.15
C VAL A 313 10.70 -3.46 3.97
N ILE A 314 11.36 -3.28 2.83
CA ILE A 314 11.09 -4.05 1.61
C ILE A 314 11.42 -5.53 1.79
N GLY A 315 12.51 -5.83 2.51
CA GLY A 315 12.88 -7.21 2.82
C GLY A 315 11.81 -7.92 3.66
N LEU A 316 11.27 -7.28 4.70
CA LEU A 316 10.18 -7.82 5.50
C LEU A 316 8.88 -7.95 4.69
N ASP A 317 8.54 -6.96 3.86
CA ASP A 317 7.36 -6.99 2.99
C ASP A 317 7.44 -8.16 1.99
N THR A 318 8.56 -8.26 1.29
CA THR A 318 8.79 -9.34 0.33
C THR A 318 8.80 -10.72 1.00
N LEU A 319 9.45 -10.83 2.17
CA LEU A 319 9.43 -12.06 2.97
C LEU A 319 8.01 -12.46 3.32
N ALA A 320 7.18 -11.52 3.78
CA ALA A 320 5.78 -11.78 4.11
C ALA A 320 4.98 -12.25 2.88
N ALA A 321 5.17 -11.63 1.71
CA ALA A 321 4.52 -12.05 0.46
C ALA A 321 4.91 -13.48 0.07
N VAL A 322 6.20 -13.81 0.13
CA VAL A 322 6.70 -15.16 -0.17
C VAL A 322 6.17 -16.17 0.85
N MET A 323 6.21 -15.85 2.15
CA MET A 323 5.68 -16.70 3.21
C MET A 323 4.17 -16.96 3.03
N ALA A 324 3.40 -15.93 2.64
CA ALA A 324 1.97 -16.09 2.34
C ALA A 324 1.75 -17.05 1.17
N GLY A 325 2.53 -16.97 0.10
CA GLY A 325 2.48 -17.92 -1.01
C GLY A 325 2.78 -19.35 -0.57
N VAL A 326 3.84 -19.54 0.23
CA VAL A 326 4.22 -20.85 0.79
C VAL A 326 3.16 -21.40 1.77
N ALA A 327 2.43 -20.53 2.47
CA ALA A 327 1.33 -20.96 3.34
C ALA A 327 0.07 -21.37 2.56
N ILE A 328 -0.25 -20.64 1.50
CA ILE A 328 -1.54 -20.72 0.80
C ILE A 328 -1.53 -21.79 -0.30
N PHE A 329 -0.56 -21.78 -1.21
CA PHE A 329 -0.59 -22.69 -2.37
C PHE A 329 -0.52 -24.19 -2.00
N PRO A 330 0.29 -24.64 -1.02
CA PRO A 330 0.23 -26.02 -0.58
C PRO A 330 -1.17 -26.46 -0.11
N ALA A 331 -1.86 -25.60 0.64
CA ALA A 331 -3.22 -25.90 1.12
C ALA A 331 -4.23 -25.96 -0.03
N VAL A 332 -4.17 -25.02 -0.99
CA VAL A 332 -5.05 -24.97 -2.16
C VAL A 332 -4.90 -26.22 -3.03
N PHE A 333 -3.65 -26.59 -3.37
CA PHE A 333 -3.38 -27.75 -4.22
C PHE A 333 -3.63 -29.09 -3.51
N ALA A 334 -3.35 -29.19 -2.20
CA ALA A 334 -3.64 -30.39 -1.42
C ALA A 334 -5.13 -30.74 -1.42
N MET A 335 -5.99 -29.71 -1.49
CA MET A 335 -7.45 -29.87 -1.50
C MET A 335 -8.06 -29.88 -2.91
N GLY A 336 -7.24 -29.86 -3.97
CA GLY A 336 -7.68 -29.95 -5.36
C GLY A 336 -8.36 -28.70 -5.91
N PHE A 337 -8.15 -27.53 -5.28
CA PHE A 337 -8.70 -26.28 -5.76
C PHE A 337 -7.79 -25.61 -6.81
N ALA A 338 -8.41 -24.81 -7.69
CA ALA A 338 -7.67 -24.04 -8.69
C ALA A 338 -7.00 -22.82 -8.06
N PRO A 339 -5.70 -22.56 -8.36
CA PRO A 339 -5.00 -21.38 -7.85
C PRO A 339 -5.49 -20.06 -8.46
N SER A 340 -6.20 -20.12 -9.59
CA SER A 340 -6.68 -18.97 -10.37
C SER A 340 -8.05 -18.44 -9.94
N SER A 341 -8.50 -18.73 -8.71
CA SER A 341 -9.83 -18.31 -8.22
C SER A 341 -9.97 -16.80 -7.95
N GLY A 342 -8.95 -15.99 -8.27
CA GLY A 342 -8.99 -14.54 -8.07
C GLY A 342 -9.15 -14.14 -6.59
N PRO A 343 -9.89 -13.06 -6.29
CA PRO A 343 -10.11 -12.59 -4.91
C PRO A 343 -10.79 -13.63 -4.00
N ASP A 344 -11.55 -14.56 -4.57
CA ASP A 344 -12.26 -15.63 -3.86
C ASP A 344 -11.30 -16.65 -3.21
N LEU A 345 -10.03 -16.68 -3.65
CA LEU A 345 -9.01 -17.59 -3.10
C LEU A 345 -8.93 -17.51 -1.58
N THR A 346 -8.92 -16.32 -1.03
CA THR A 346 -8.74 -16.10 0.41
C THR A 346 -10.02 -16.29 1.22
N PHE A 347 -11.15 -15.83 0.68
CA PHE A 347 -12.40 -15.79 1.45
C PHE A 347 -13.33 -16.98 1.20
N LYS A 348 -13.10 -17.76 0.13
CA LYS A 348 -13.89 -18.95 -0.19
C LYS A 348 -13.05 -20.22 -0.23
N VAL A 349 -11.96 -20.20 -1.01
CA VAL A 349 -11.16 -21.42 -1.26
C VAL A 349 -10.39 -21.84 0.00
N LEU A 350 -9.71 -20.92 0.68
CA LEU A 350 -8.94 -21.25 1.88
C LEU A 350 -9.79 -21.75 3.04
N PRO A 351 -10.92 -21.11 3.42
CA PRO A 351 -11.80 -21.68 4.43
C PRO A 351 -12.32 -23.08 4.08
N ALA A 352 -12.69 -23.29 2.81
CA ALA A 352 -13.09 -24.63 2.35
C ALA A 352 -11.95 -25.65 2.50
N ALA A 353 -10.74 -25.27 2.10
CA ALA A 353 -9.55 -26.10 2.22
C ALA A 353 -9.25 -26.47 3.69
N PHE A 354 -9.33 -25.52 4.61
CA PHE A 354 -9.11 -25.78 6.03
C PHE A 354 -10.20 -26.68 6.63
N ASN A 355 -11.46 -26.52 6.22
CA ASN A 355 -12.56 -27.35 6.72
C ASN A 355 -12.51 -28.80 6.23
N MET A 356 -11.77 -29.10 5.16
CA MET A 356 -11.51 -30.49 4.74
C MET A 356 -10.52 -31.22 5.66
N ILE A 357 -9.84 -30.49 6.57
CA ILE A 357 -8.95 -31.10 7.57
C ILE A 357 -9.81 -31.80 8.62
N PRO A 358 -9.56 -33.10 8.91
CA PRO A 358 -10.39 -33.88 9.83
C PRO A 358 -10.48 -33.28 11.25
N GLY A 359 -11.64 -33.43 11.88
CA GLY A 359 -11.92 -33.01 13.26
C GLY A 359 -12.09 -31.50 13.42
N SER A 360 -11.95 -31.00 14.64
CA SER A 360 -12.06 -29.55 14.98
C SER A 360 -10.88 -28.70 14.47
N MET A 361 -9.87 -29.33 13.87
CA MET A 361 -8.66 -28.65 13.42
C MET A 361 -8.95 -27.60 12.32
N GLY A 362 -9.93 -27.84 11.45
CA GLY A 362 -10.33 -26.88 10.41
C GLY A 362 -10.75 -25.53 10.98
N VAL A 363 -11.51 -25.53 12.07
CA VAL A 363 -11.90 -24.32 12.79
C VAL A 363 -10.68 -23.55 13.30
N ILE A 364 -9.73 -24.26 13.92
CA ILE A 364 -8.51 -23.65 14.46
C ILE A 364 -7.71 -22.97 13.35
N TRP A 365 -7.54 -23.63 12.19
CA TRP A 365 -6.79 -23.08 11.05
C TRP A 365 -7.50 -21.88 10.44
N ASN A 366 -8.82 -21.91 10.32
CA ASN A 366 -9.61 -20.75 9.88
C ASN A 366 -9.41 -19.56 10.83
N VAL A 367 -9.56 -19.78 12.14
CA VAL A 367 -9.38 -18.71 13.15
C VAL A 367 -7.97 -18.13 13.10
N LEU A 368 -6.93 -18.97 13.07
CA LEU A 368 -5.54 -18.51 13.02
C LEU A 368 -5.25 -17.71 11.74
N PHE A 369 -5.76 -18.18 10.60
CA PHE A 369 -5.59 -17.49 9.32
C PHE A 369 -6.28 -16.12 9.30
N PHE A 370 -7.56 -16.04 9.68
CA PHE A 370 -8.27 -14.77 9.68
C PHE A 370 -7.81 -13.82 10.79
N MET A 371 -7.29 -14.34 11.91
CA MET A 371 -6.63 -13.53 12.93
C MET A 371 -5.34 -12.92 12.37
N MET A 372 -4.51 -13.69 11.66
CA MET A 372 -3.33 -13.19 10.96
C MET A 372 -3.71 -12.12 9.93
N LEU A 373 -4.74 -12.38 9.12
CA LEU A 373 -5.23 -11.44 8.11
C LEU A 373 -5.78 -10.16 8.74
N SER A 374 -6.49 -10.25 9.86
CA SER A 374 -7.00 -9.10 10.62
C SER A 374 -5.88 -8.25 11.20
N ILE A 375 -4.81 -8.88 11.73
CA ILE A 375 -3.61 -8.17 12.22
C ILE A 375 -2.93 -7.41 11.08
N ALA A 376 -2.73 -8.07 9.93
CA ALA A 376 -2.14 -7.45 8.75
C ALA A 376 -3.00 -6.27 8.24
N ALA A 377 -4.32 -6.45 8.21
CA ALA A 377 -5.24 -5.38 7.84
C ALA A 377 -5.16 -4.19 8.81
N LEU A 378 -5.11 -4.45 10.11
CA LEU A 378 -5.08 -3.41 11.14
C LEU A 378 -3.79 -2.57 11.09
N THR A 379 -2.62 -3.21 10.95
CA THR A 379 -1.34 -2.51 10.88
C THR A 379 -1.23 -1.60 9.66
N SER A 380 -1.78 -2.02 8.52
CA SER A 380 -1.86 -1.17 7.32
C SER A 380 -2.91 -0.07 7.45
N ALA A 381 -4.09 -0.36 8.03
CA ALA A 381 -5.17 0.60 8.19
C ALA A 381 -4.78 1.81 9.08
N ILE A 382 -4.08 1.57 10.20
CA ILE A 382 -3.62 2.66 11.07
C ILE A 382 -2.59 3.57 10.38
N SER A 383 -1.81 3.04 9.45
CA SER A 383 -0.85 3.83 8.68
C SER A 383 -1.51 4.71 7.63
N LEU A 384 -2.65 4.28 7.05
CA LEU A 384 -3.44 5.07 6.10
C LEU A 384 -4.08 6.33 6.74
N ILE A 385 -4.29 6.34 8.06
CA ILE A 385 -4.83 7.51 8.78
C ILE A 385 -3.79 8.63 8.88
N GLU A 386 -2.50 8.29 8.91
CA GLU A 386 -1.43 9.22 9.26
C GLU A 386 -1.19 10.35 8.23
N PRO A 387 -1.10 10.10 6.91
CA PRO A 387 -0.89 11.17 5.94
C PRO A 387 -1.99 12.23 5.95
N PRO A 388 -3.29 11.89 5.84
CA PRO A 388 -4.35 12.89 5.92
C PRO A 388 -4.43 13.57 7.28
N ALA A 389 -4.21 12.86 8.39
CA ALA A 389 -4.19 13.48 9.72
C ALA A 389 -3.06 14.51 9.84
N SER A 390 -1.85 14.18 9.37
CA SER A 390 -0.72 15.11 9.38
C SER A 390 -0.96 16.36 8.52
N ILE A 391 -1.72 16.24 7.43
CA ILE A 391 -2.12 17.39 6.60
C ILE A 391 -3.12 18.27 7.36
N LEU A 392 -4.13 17.69 8.02
CA LEU A 392 -5.09 18.46 8.82
C LEU A 392 -4.41 19.17 10.00
N GLU A 393 -3.45 18.52 10.65
CA GLU A 393 -2.63 19.12 11.70
C GLU A 393 -1.78 20.29 11.16
N GLY A 394 -1.07 20.07 10.05
CA GLY A 394 -0.10 21.04 9.54
C GLY A 394 -0.71 22.20 8.76
N GLU A 395 -1.68 21.93 7.88
CA GLU A 395 -2.27 22.95 7.00
C GLU A 395 -3.50 23.64 7.63
N LEU A 396 -4.35 22.89 8.36
CA LEU A 396 -5.56 23.43 9.00
C LEU A 396 -5.37 23.71 10.49
N ARG A 397 -4.18 23.45 11.05
CA ARG A 397 -3.86 23.66 12.47
C ARG A 397 -4.84 22.95 13.43
N MET A 398 -5.37 21.81 13.02
CA MET A 398 -6.23 20.99 13.86
C MET A 398 -5.38 20.29 14.94
N SER A 399 -5.94 20.07 16.13
CA SER A 399 -5.26 19.22 17.11
C SER A 399 -5.26 17.77 16.63
N ARG A 400 -4.23 17.02 16.97
CA ARG A 400 -4.04 15.60 16.65
C ARG A 400 -5.32 14.77 16.83
N LYS A 401 -5.96 14.95 18.00
CA LYS A 401 -7.19 14.24 18.34
C LYS A 401 -8.28 14.46 17.30
N TRP A 402 -8.56 15.71 16.96
CA TRP A 402 -9.62 16.05 16.01
C TRP A 402 -9.26 15.68 14.57
N ALA A 403 -7.99 15.80 14.18
CA ALA A 403 -7.51 15.35 12.87
C ALA A 403 -7.78 13.86 12.66
N VAL A 404 -7.36 13.01 13.61
CA VAL A 404 -7.56 11.55 13.57
C VAL A 404 -9.04 11.19 13.58
N ILE A 405 -9.85 11.83 14.45
CA ILE A 405 -11.31 11.59 14.51
C ILE A 405 -11.97 11.95 13.18
N THR A 406 -11.63 13.09 12.60
CA THR A 406 -12.20 13.56 11.33
C THR A 406 -11.85 12.59 10.19
N VAL A 407 -10.57 12.22 10.04
CA VAL A 407 -10.13 11.28 9.00
C VAL A 407 -10.84 9.93 9.15
N THR A 408 -10.79 9.35 10.36
CA THR A 408 -11.39 8.04 10.60
C THR A 408 -12.91 8.09 10.42
N GLY A 409 -13.57 9.17 10.86
CA GLY A 409 -15.00 9.38 10.68
C GLY A 409 -15.40 9.45 9.22
N VAL A 410 -14.69 10.23 8.40
CA VAL A 410 -14.93 10.32 6.95
C VAL A 410 -14.74 8.96 6.29
N CYS A 411 -13.64 8.26 6.59
CA CYS A 411 -13.39 6.92 6.06
C CYS A 411 -14.50 5.93 6.45
N THR A 412 -14.97 6.01 7.69
CA THR A 412 -16.05 5.14 8.19
C THR A 412 -17.35 5.38 7.45
N VAL A 413 -17.74 6.64 7.26
CA VAL A 413 -18.96 7.01 6.53
C VAL A 413 -18.91 6.52 5.09
N ILE A 414 -17.83 6.81 4.35
CA ILE A 414 -17.66 6.34 2.98
C ILE A 414 -17.64 4.80 2.95
N GLY A 415 -17.01 4.15 3.92
CA GLY A 415 -16.96 2.69 4.02
C GLY A 415 -18.32 2.06 4.27
N VAL A 416 -19.20 2.69 5.08
CA VAL A 416 -20.60 2.26 5.22
C VAL A 416 -21.32 2.31 3.88
N PHE A 417 -21.14 3.37 3.08
CA PHE A 417 -21.68 3.42 1.73
C PHE A 417 -21.10 2.32 0.83
N CYS A 418 -19.79 2.02 0.95
CA CYS A 418 -19.18 0.90 0.22
C CYS A 418 -19.84 -0.43 0.58
N ALA A 419 -20.01 -0.73 1.88
CA ALA A 419 -20.62 -1.96 2.36
C ALA A 419 -22.09 -2.09 1.89
N LEU A 420 -22.86 -1.02 2.01
CA LEU A 420 -24.27 -1.02 1.60
C LEU A 420 -24.44 -1.14 0.08
N SER A 421 -23.53 -0.55 -0.71
CA SER A 421 -23.61 -0.60 -2.16
C SER A 421 -23.36 -2.00 -2.74
N MET A 422 -22.73 -2.89 -1.99
CA MET A 422 -22.50 -4.26 -2.44
C MET A 422 -23.79 -5.08 -2.53
N ALA A 423 -24.80 -4.77 -1.70
CA ALA A 423 -26.08 -5.45 -1.68
C ALA A 423 -27.06 -4.95 -2.73
N ASP A 424 -27.11 -3.64 -2.93
CA ASP A 424 -28.19 -2.95 -3.66
C ASP A 424 -27.65 -2.09 -4.81
N TRP A 425 -26.49 -2.45 -5.40
CA TRP A 425 -25.87 -1.64 -6.45
C TRP A 425 -26.77 -1.38 -7.64
N GLU A 426 -27.61 -2.35 -8.01
CA GLU A 426 -28.57 -2.22 -9.11
C GLU A 426 -29.64 -1.15 -8.83
N ASN A 427 -29.94 -0.87 -7.58
CA ASN A 427 -30.95 0.10 -7.14
C ASN A 427 -30.37 1.50 -6.83
N LEU A 428 -29.05 1.67 -6.94
CA LEU A 428 -28.41 2.99 -6.80
C LEU A 428 -28.73 3.88 -8.02
N PRO A 429 -28.85 5.22 -7.83
CA PRO A 429 -29.20 6.13 -8.91
C PRO A 429 -28.33 5.94 -10.14
N SER A 430 -28.94 6.04 -11.33
CA SER A 430 -28.33 5.88 -12.67
C SER A 430 -27.01 6.62 -12.90
N ILE A 431 -26.70 7.62 -12.07
CA ILE A 431 -25.42 8.37 -12.08
C ILE A 431 -24.23 7.46 -11.77
N GLY A 432 -24.35 6.56 -10.78
CA GLY A 432 -23.28 5.62 -10.43
C GLY A 432 -22.98 4.65 -11.56
N HIS A 433 -24.01 4.10 -12.19
CA HIS A 433 -23.87 3.21 -13.36
C HIS A 433 -23.31 3.94 -14.59
N ALA A 434 -23.74 5.18 -14.85
CA ALA A 434 -23.25 5.98 -15.96
C ALA A 434 -21.77 6.33 -15.80
N VAL A 435 -21.38 6.78 -14.61
CA VAL A 435 -19.98 7.10 -14.24
C VAL A 435 -19.10 5.86 -14.41
N ALA A 436 -19.56 4.72 -13.92
CA ALA A 436 -18.83 3.47 -13.95
C ALA A 436 -18.69 2.90 -15.38
N LYS A 437 -19.74 2.93 -16.19
CA LYS A 437 -19.72 2.48 -17.59
C LYS A 437 -18.77 3.32 -18.45
N VAL A 438 -18.73 4.63 -18.20
CA VAL A 438 -17.83 5.54 -18.91
C VAL A 438 -16.37 5.33 -18.51
N TRP A 439 -16.12 4.96 -17.23
CA TRP A 439 -14.77 4.80 -16.72
C TRP A 439 -14.14 3.45 -17.05
N TYR A 440 -14.92 2.36 -17.05
CA TYR A 440 -14.41 0.98 -17.16
C TYR A 440 -14.83 0.25 -18.44
N GLY A 441 -15.67 0.84 -19.27
CA GLY A 441 -16.25 0.13 -20.41
C GLY A 441 -17.21 -1.01 -20.04
N LYS A 442 -17.22 -1.41 -18.76
CA LYS A 442 -18.17 -2.35 -18.13
C LYS A 442 -18.66 -1.69 -16.84
N ALA A 443 -19.92 -1.88 -16.49
CA ALA A 443 -20.42 -1.43 -15.19
C ALA A 443 -19.67 -2.20 -14.08
N PRO A 444 -19.03 -1.53 -13.10
CA PRO A 444 -18.50 -2.20 -11.92
C PRO A 444 -19.66 -2.81 -11.13
N GLY A 445 -19.41 -3.95 -10.50
CA GLY A 445 -20.41 -4.66 -9.71
C GLY A 445 -20.79 -3.96 -8.42
N SER A 446 -20.02 -2.94 -7.97
CA SER A 446 -20.26 -2.22 -6.72
C SER A 446 -19.47 -0.90 -6.65
N PHE A 447 -19.88 -0.01 -5.75
CA PHE A 447 -19.12 1.21 -5.42
C PHE A 447 -17.73 0.89 -4.84
N PHE A 448 -17.62 -0.22 -4.12
CA PHE A 448 -16.34 -0.77 -3.64
C PHE A 448 -15.38 -1.02 -4.82
N GLU A 449 -15.81 -1.80 -5.83
CA GLU A 449 -14.96 -2.09 -6.99
C GLU A 449 -14.56 -0.83 -7.77
N MET A 450 -15.47 0.14 -7.84
CA MET A 450 -15.19 1.43 -8.46
C MET A 450 -14.06 2.16 -7.72
N LEU A 451 -14.12 2.25 -6.39
CA LEU A 451 -13.09 2.92 -5.59
C LEU A 451 -11.74 2.18 -5.64
N ASP A 452 -11.75 0.84 -5.54
CA ASP A 452 -10.53 0.04 -5.61
C ASP A 452 -9.82 0.23 -6.95
N SER A 453 -10.56 0.10 -8.04
CA SER A 453 -10.00 0.25 -9.37
C SER A 453 -9.51 1.68 -9.63
N PHE A 454 -10.25 2.70 -9.20
CA PHE A 454 -9.84 4.09 -9.30
C PHE A 454 -8.54 4.36 -8.55
N CYS A 455 -8.43 3.88 -7.33
CA CYS A 455 -7.20 4.05 -6.55
C CYS A 455 -6.03 3.25 -7.14
N CYS A 456 -6.20 1.93 -7.33
CA CYS A 456 -5.09 1.04 -7.66
C CYS A 456 -4.61 1.18 -9.11
N ASN A 457 -5.53 1.42 -10.06
CA ASN A 457 -5.19 1.44 -11.48
C ASN A 457 -4.87 2.86 -11.99
N TRP A 458 -5.39 3.90 -11.33
CA TRP A 458 -5.23 5.28 -11.81
C TRP A 458 -4.37 6.14 -10.88
N ILE A 459 -4.84 6.38 -9.66
CA ILE A 459 -4.23 7.43 -8.82
C ILE A 459 -2.89 7.00 -8.27
N LEU A 460 -2.74 5.77 -7.75
CA LEU A 460 -1.48 5.32 -7.17
C LEU A 460 -0.32 5.34 -8.19
N PRO A 461 -0.46 4.80 -9.41
CA PRO A 461 0.58 4.93 -10.42
C PRO A 461 0.89 6.39 -10.77
N MET A 462 -0.12 7.26 -10.87
CA MET A 462 0.09 8.69 -11.15
C MET A 462 0.85 9.40 -10.04
N LEU A 463 0.53 9.13 -8.77
CA LEU A 463 1.24 9.72 -7.63
C LEU A 463 2.68 9.19 -7.52
N GLY A 464 2.88 7.90 -7.78
CA GLY A 464 4.22 7.33 -7.87
C GLY A 464 5.04 7.98 -8.99
N LEU A 465 4.45 8.15 -10.18
CA LEU A 465 5.07 8.86 -11.29
C LEU A 465 5.40 10.32 -10.91
N ALA A 466 4.45 11.04 -10.32
CA ALA A 466 4.66 12.41 -9.87
C ALA A 466 5.79 12.50 -8.84
N THR A 467 5.87 11.54 -7.91
CA THR A 467 6.95 11.49 -6.91
C THR A 467 8.30 11.21 -7.56
N THR A 468 8.39 10.28 -8.52
CA THR A 468 9.64 10.01 -9.24
C THR A 468 10.11 11.22 -10.05
N ILE A 469 9.20 11.91 -10.74
CA ILE A 469 9.50 13.14 -11.47
C ILE A 469 9.94 14.24 -10.50
N TYR A 470 9.22 14.41 -9.40
CA TYR A 470 9.55 15.45 -8.42
C TYR A 470 10.95 15.23 -7.83
N VAL A 471 11.24 14.04 -7.30
CA VAL A 471 12.54 13.76 -6.67
C VAL A 471 13.66 13.65 -7.70
N GLY A 472 13.40 13.07 -8.86
CA GLY A 472 14.41 12.89 -9.91
C GLY A 472 14.79 14.18 -10.62
N TRP A 473 13.83 15.09 -10.87
CA TRP A 473 14.00 16.23 -11.76
C TRP A 473 13.76 17.59 -11.10
N ILE A 474 12.76 17.73 -10.20
CA ILE A 474 12.37 19.00 -9.61
C ILE A 474 13.20 19.32 -8.37
N TRP A 475 13.14 18.49 -7.35
CA TRP A 475 14.07 18.58 -6.21
C TRP A 475 15.50 18.29 -6.68
N GLY A 476 15.62 17.31 -7.54
CA GLY A 476 16.87 16.90 -8.19
C GLY A 476 17.56 15.78 -7.43
N SER A 477 17.89 14.70 -8.17
CA SER A 477 18.48 13.50 -7.58
C SER A 477 19.80 13.76 -6.82
N ARG A 478 20.54 14.84 -7.15
CA ARG A 478 21.76 15.24 -6.43
C ARG A 478 21.46 15.73 -5.00
N TYR A 479 20.43 16.55 -4.85
CA TYR A 479 20.00 17.04 -3.52
C TYR A 479 19.37 15.91 -2.72
N ALA A 480 18.54 15.08 -3.34
CA ALA A 480 17.97 13.91 -2.72
C ALA A 480 19.05 12.91 -2.27
N LEU A 481 20.09 12.67 -3.08
CA LEU A 481 21.21 11.82 -2.71
C LEU A 481 22.01 12.40 -1.53
N LYS A 482 22.16 13.73 -1.46
CA LYS A 482 22.79 14.39 -0.29
C LYS A 482 22.02 14.09 0.98
N GLU A 483 20.69 14.16 0.94
CA GLU A 483 19.83 13.80 2.08
C GLU A 483 19.98 12.32 2.46
N LEU A 484 20.04 11.40 1.48
CA LEU A 484 20.23 9.98 1.76
C LEU A 484 21.59 9.66 2.39
N ARG A 485 22.61 10.48 2.12
CA ARG A 485 23.94 10.34 2.74
C ARG A 485 23.95 10.75 4.21
N GLU A 486 23.05 11.61 4.63
CA GLU A 486 22.92 11.97 6.04
C GLU A 486 22.47 10.73 6.83
N GLY A 487 23.29 10.31 7.82
CA GLY A 487 23.07 9.11 8.62
C GLY A 487 23.43 7.78 7.92
N ALA A 488 23.77 7.80 6.62
CA ALA A 488 24.20 6.60 5.94
C ALA A 488 25.64 6.24 6.37
N SER A 489 25.85 4.96 6.69
CA SER A 489 27.18 4.38 6.64
C SER A 489 27.68 4.45 5.18
N GLU A 490 28.98 4.50 4.96
CA GLU A 490 29.67 4.68 3.65
C GLU A 490 29.16 3.81 2.48
N SER A 491 28.16 2.95 2.70
CA SER A 491 27.63 1.97 1.77
C SER A 491 27.01 2.56 0.48
N ILE A 492 26.45 3.77 0.53
CA ILE A 492 25.83 4.40 -0.65
C ILE A 492 26.85 4.84 -1.70
N ASP A 493 28.06 5.16 -1.28
CA ASP A 493 29.16 5.64 -2.13
C ASP A 493 30.19 4.56 -2.46
N ASN A 494 30.08 3.37 -1.91
CA ASN A 494 30.95 2.25 -2.22
C ASN A 494 30.61 1.63 -3.59
N SER A 495 31.62 1.17 -4.30
CA SER A 495 31.42 0.44 -5.54
C SER A 495 30.63 -0.86 -5.29
N ILE A 496 29.61 -1.13 -6.12
CA ILE A 496 28.84 -2.37 -6.06
C ILE A 496 29.74 -3.60 -6.23
N TRP A 497 30.75 -3.51 -7.11
CA TRP A 497 31.72 -4.57 -7.32
C TRP A 497 32.56 -4.84 -6.07
N LEU A 498 32.94 -3.80 -5.32
CA LEU A 498 33.66 -3.95 -4.05
C LEU A 498 32.76 -4.54 -2.97
N LEU A 499 31.44 -4.16 -2.95
CA LEU A 499 30.46 -4.74 -2.04
C LEU A 499 30.25 -6.23 -2.31
N LEU A 500 30.11 -6.63 -3.59
CA LEU A 500 29.95 -8.03 -3.99
C LEU A 500 31.21 -8.85 -3.74
N ALA A 501 32.41 -8.24 -3.85
CA ALA A 501 33.69 -8.89 -3.57
C ALA A 501 34.07 -8.87 -2.07
N GLY A 502 33.26 -8.28 -1.20
CA GLY A 502 33.53 -8.21 0.24
C GLY A 502 34.63 -7.22 0.67
N PHE A 503 35.09 -6.36 -0.26
CA PHE A 503 36.13 -5.35 0.03
C PHE A 503 35.51 -3.98 0.32
N LYS A 504 36.05 -3.29 1.34
CA LYS A 504 35.73 -1.89 1.60
C LYS A 504 36.62 -0.99 0.73
N ALA A 505 36.04 0.04 0.11
CA ALA A 505 36.82 1.06 -0.59
C ALA A 505 37.77 1.77 0.40
N LYS A 506 39.06 1.77 0.10
CA LYS A 506 40.05 2.55 0.85
C LYS A 506 39.81 4.03 0.62
N ASP A 507 39.66 4.80 1.70
CA ASP A 507 39.64 6.27 1.64
C ASP A 507 40.93 6.79 0.95
N GLY A 508 40.77 7.65 -0.06
CA GLY A 508 41.83 8.48 -0.56
C GLY A 508 42.14 8.44 -2.07
N GLY A 509 41.44 7.68 -2.89
CA GLY A 509 41.70 7.62 -4.33
C GLY A 509 40.92 8.64 -5.17
N LYS A 510 41.63 9.46 -6.01
CA LYS A 510 41.05 10.44 -6.94
C LYS A 510 40.21 9.82 -8.09
N ASP A 511 40.06 8.49 -8.15
CA ASP A 511 39.40 7.76 -9.25
C ASP A 511 37.91 7.43 -9.00
N ARG A 512 37.22 8.17 -8.10
CA ARG A 512 35.78 8.00 -7.86
C ARG A 512 34.87 8.28 -9.07
N ARG A 513 35.37 8.78 -10.17
CA ARG A 513 34.56 9.24 -11.32
C ARG A 513 33.95 8.12 -12.17
N TYR A 514 34.42 6.89 -12.05
CA TYR A 514 34.03 5.77 -12.91
C TYR A 514 33.42 4.58 -12.14
N LEU A 515 33.22 4.69 -10.83
CA LEU A 515 32.66 3.60 -10.02
C LEU A 515 31.13 3.68 -10.01
N LEU A 516 30.49 2.60 -10.44
CA LEU A 516 29.05 2.41 -10.33
C LEU A 516 28.71 2.26 -8.84
N THR A 517 28.15 3.30 -8.23
CA THR A 517 27.75 3.28 -6.82
C THR A 517 26.24 3.04 -6.69
N PRO A 518 25.75 2.47 -5.57
CA PRO A 518 24.31 2.34 -5.30
C PRO A 518 23.57 3.67 -5.44
N GLY A 519 24.19 4.79 -5.02
CA GLY A 519 23.60 6.13 -5.18
C GLY A 519 23.45 6.58 -6.63
N ILE A 520 24.40 6.25 -7.51
CA ILE A 520 24.27 6.55 -8.95
C ILE A 520 23.18 5.70 -9.57
N LEU A 521 23.14 4.39 -9.29
CA LEU A 521 22.09 3.49 -9.78
C LEU A 521 20.71 3.93 -9.31
N TRP A 522 20.59 4.29 -8.04
CA TRP A 522 19.35 4.85 -7.51
C TRP A 522 18.89 6.10 -8.27
N GLY A 523 19.83 7.02 -8.53
CA GLY A 523 19.53 8.24 -9.28
C GLY A 523 19.11 7.96 -10.73
N VAL A 524 19.71 6.97 -11.40
CA VAL A 524 19.35 6.54 -12.77
C VAL A 524 17.99 5.85 -12.74
N ALA A 525 17.77 4.92 -11.80
CA ALA A 525 16.50 4.22 -11.66
C ALA A 525 15.36 5.21 -11.45
N LEU A 526 15.52 6.17 -10.53
CA LEU A 526 14.49 7.13 -10.21
C LEU A 526 14.17 8.12 -11.35
N ARG A 527 15.19 8.49 -12.15
CA ARG A 527 15.01 9.42 -13.28
C ARG A 527 14.43 8.77 -14.53
N TRP A 528 14.82 7.55 -14.83
CA TRP A 528 14.53 6.95 -16.13
C TRP A 528 13.73 5.66 -16.03
N ILE A 529 14.18 4.70 -15.18
CA ILE A 529 13.58 3.37 -15.11
C ILE A 529 12.19 3.44 -14.48
N CYS A 530 12.08 4.05 -13.30
CA CYS A 530 10.80 4.13 -12.60
C CYS A 530 9.71 4.88 -13.39
N PRO A 531 9.96 6.10 -13.93
CA PRO A 531 8.96 6.80 -14.72
C PRO A 531 8.51 6.01 -15.95
N LEU A 532 9.47 5.38 -16.66
CA LEU A 532 9.15 4.61 -17.86
C LEU A 532 8.26 3.42 -17.54
N LEU A 533 8.62 2.60 -16.55
CA LEU A 533 7.85 1.41 -16.17
C LEU A 533 6.48 1.78 -15.61
N VAL A 534 6.40 2.85 -14.83
CA VAL A 534 5.11 3.33 -14.28
C VAL A 534 4.21 3.87 -15.39
N LEU A 535 4.76 4.62 -16.36
CA LEU A 535 4.01 5.10 -17.52
C LEU A 535 3.49 3.95 -18.39
N LEU A 536 4.31 2.92 -18.64
CA LEU A 536 3.87 1.73 -19.38
C LEU A 536 2.72 1.02 -18.65
N ALA A 537 2.84 0.84 -17.34
CA ALA A 537 1.77 0.25 -16.53
C ALA A 537 0.50 1.11 -16.58
N PHE A 538 0.63 2.42 -16.45
CA PHE A 538 -0.49 3.36 -16.51
C PHE A 538 -1.19 3.34 -17.87
N PHE A 539 -0.45 3.42 -18.98
CA PHE A 539 -1.04 3.40 -20.33
C PHE A 539 -1.76 2.10 -20.64
N ASN A 540 -1.29 0.98 -20.11
CA ASN A 540 -2.04 -0.27 -20.24
C ASN A 540 -3.31 -0.28 -19.37
N CYS A 541 -3.26 0.21 -18.14
CA CYS A 541 -4.44 0.30 -17.28
C CYS A 541 -5.56 1.15 -17.89
N ILE A 542 -5.22 2.22 -18.61
CA ILE A 542 -6.19 3.09 -19.31
C ILE A 542 -6.54 2.59 -20.72
N GLY A 543 -5.99 1.44 -21.15
CA GLY A 543 -6.30 0.82 -22.44
C GLY A 543 -5.71 1.49 -23.68
N VAL A 544 -4.76 2.42 -23.49
CA VAL A 544 -4.03 3.10 -24.60
C VAL A 544 -3.05 2.13 -25.27
N ILE A 545 -2.40 1.29 -24.48
CA ILE A 545 -1.55 0.21 -24.95
C ILE A 545 -2.20 -1.09 -24.49
N LYS A 546 -2.48 -2.00 -25.41
CA LYS A 546 -2.91 -3.37 -25.12
C LYS A 546 -1.75 -4.29 -25.48
N PHE A 547 -1.21 -4.98 -24.51
CA PHE A 547 -0.24 -6.04 -24.71
C PHE A 547 -0.91 -7.41 -24.75
#